data_b6a672f3700a7c1fa0f64d9715770598
#
_entry.id   b6a672f3700a7c1fa0f64d9715770598
#
_cell.length_a   1.000
_cell.length_b   1.000
_cell.length_c   1.000
_cell.angle_alpha   90.00
_cell.angle_beta   90.00
_cell.angle_gamma   90.00
#
_symmetry.space_group_name_H-M   'P 1'
#
loop_
_entity.id
_entity.type
_entity.pdbx_description
1 polymer ?
#
loop_
_entity_poly.entity_id
_entity_poly.type
_entity_poly.pdbx_seq_one_letter_code
_entity_poly.pdbx_strand_id
1 'polypeptide(L)'
;TYSGLNTVLRNSNMPLLNLKHEITEMSLIELPDELKNFSITIMDGPFFSIMPFPSRKLNTFSHVRYTPHGSWIDKDEYHNGYEILKDYEKKSNFRYMINDAKRYIPLLEYAVYKDSIYEVKTVQVKNETDDGRPILFTKDYEIKNFSNIMGGKIDNIYEILDTIKETKEFLGVKKRHFWNIFS
;
A
#
# COMPACT_ATOMS: atom_id res chain seq x y z
N THR A 1 0.72 -11.46 0.43
CA THR A 1 -0.17 -11.70 -0.72
C THR A 1 -0.63 -10.44 -1.43
N TYR A 2 -0.70 -9.29 -0.83
CA TYR A 2 -1.20 -8.05 -1.39
C TYR A 2 -0.80 -7.82 -2.87
N SER A 3 0.46 -7.49 -3.16
CA SER A 3 1.01 -7.41 -4.51
C SER A 3 1.25 -8.78 -5.17
N GLY A 4 1.27 -9.85 -4.40
CA GLY A 4 1.42 -11.22 -4.87
C GLY A 4 0.11 -11.98 -5.09
N LEU A 5 -1.07 -11.32 -5.04
CA LEU A 5 -2.34 -12.02 -5.22
C LEU A 5 -2.44 -12.67 -6.59
N ASN A 6 -2.12 -11.95 -7.66
CA ASN A 6 -2.09 -12.50 -9.00
C ASN A 6 -1.01 -13.58 -9.21
N THR A 7 0.07 -13.56 -8.43
CA THR A 7 1.06 -14.64 -8.41
C THR A 7 0.42 -15.96 -7.97
N VAL A 8 -0.39 -15.93 -6.91
CA VAL A 8 -1.10 -17.11 -6.41
C VAL A 8 -2.10 -17.61 -7.45
N LEU A 9 -2.91 -16.69 -8.03
CA LEU A 9 -3.91 -17.05 -9.04
C LEU A 9 -3.26 -17.69 -10.27
N ARG A 10 -2.20 -17.08 -10.80
CA ARG A 10 -1.46 -17.63 -11.94
C ARG A 10 -0.89 -19.02 -11.66
N ASN A 11 -0.27 -19.21 -10.50
CA ASN A 11 0.31 -20.50 -10.12
C ASN A 11 -0.75 -21.59 -9.91
N SER A 12 -2.00 -21.17 -9.73
CA SER A 12 -3.17 -22.06 -9.61
C SER A 12 -3.95 -22.21 -10.90
N ASN A 13 -3.43 -21.71 -12.03
CA ASN A 13 -4.11 -21.66 -13.34
C ASN A 13 -5.47 -20.98 -13.30
N MET A 14 -5.61 -19.95 -12.46
CA MET A 14 -6.84 -19.14 -12.34
C MET A 14 -6.70 -17.82 -13.12
N PRO A 15 -7.80 -17.23 -13.60
CA PRO A 15 -7.79 -15.92 -14.21
C PRO A 15 -7.18 -14.87 -13.29
N LEU A 16 -6.50 -13.88 -13.86
CA LEU A 16 -5.93 -12.77 -13.10
C LEU A 16 -6.99 -11.74 -12.74
N LEU A 17 -6.80 -11.10 -11.61
CA LEU A 17 -7.54 -9.90 -11.24
C LEU A 17 -6.94 -8.68 -11.97
N ASN A 18 -7.80 -7.75 -12.39
CA ASN A 18 -7.37 -6.50 -13.00
C ASN A 18 -6.81 -5.56 -11.93
N LEU A 19 -5.53 -5.70 -11.66
CA LEU A 19 -4.80 -4.95 -10.64
C LEU A 19 -3.75 -4.05 -11.28
N LYS A 20 -3.65 -2.83 -10.76
CA LYS A 20 -2.54 -1.92 -11.06
C LYS A 20 -1.50 -2.00 -9.95
N HIS A 21 -0.26 -2.11 -10.35
CA HIS A 21 0.90 -2.11 -9.46
C HIS A 21 1.73 -0.87 -9.69
N GLU A 22 2.32 -0.35 -8.62
CA GLU A 22 3.20 0.82 -8.66
C GLU A 22 4.44 0.54 -7.82
N ILE A 23 5.63 0.79 -8.36
CA ILE A 23 6.82 0.92 -7.54
C ILE A 23 6.73 2.23 -6.79
N THR A 24 6.78 2.17 -5.48
CA THR A 24 6.69 3.34 -4.62
C THR A 24 7.94 3.50 -3.77
N GLU A 25 8.34 4.74 -3.56
CA GLU A 25 9.43 5.13 -2.68
C GLU A 25 8.89 5.76 -1.40
N MET A 26 9.49 5.41 -0.29
CA MET A 26 9.38 6.12 0.97
C MET A 26 10.78 6.54 1.39
N SER A 27 11.09 7.82 1.26
CA SER A 27 12.39 8.35 1.65
C SER A 27 12.57 8.32 3.17
N LEU A 28 13.75 7.98 3.64
CA LEU A 28 14.16 8.05 5.04
C LEU A 28 15.06 9.27 5.23
N ILE A 29 14.63 10.15 6.10
CA ILE A 29 15.25 11.47 6.29
C ILE A 29 15.58 11.73 7.76
N GLU A 30 16.63 12.48 7.98
CA GLU A 30 16.92 13.11 9.26
C GLU A 30 16.32 14.52 9.24
N LEU A 31 15.56 14.86 10.28
CA LEU A 31 14.90 16.15 10.41
C LEU A 31 15.58 17.00 11.48
N PRO A 32 15.44 18.34 11.40
CA PRO A 32 15.76 19.24 12.51
C PRO A 32 15.01 18.82 13.78
N ASP A 33 15.62 19.15 14.94
CA ASP A 33 15.08 18.78 16.25
C ASP A 33 13.65 19.24 16.48
N GLU A 34 13.28 20.38 15.90
CA GLU A 34 11.94 20.96 15.98
C GLU A 34 10.87 20.10 15.31
N LEU A 35 11.23 19.28 14.33
CA LEU A 35 10.29 18.49 13.54
C LEU A 35 10.37 16.99 13.79
N LYS A 36 11.48 16.46 14.28
CA LYS A 36 11.78 15.01 14.30
C LYS A 36 10.77 14.14 15.04
N ASN A 37 10.06 14.71 16.01
CA ASN A 37 9.10 13.97 16.85
C ASN A 37 7.65 14.12 16.41
N PHE A 38 7.40 14.86 15.35
CA PHE A 38 6.06 15.10 14.86
C PHE A 38 5.71 14.23 13.66
N SER A 39 4.45 13.77 13.62
CA SER A 39 3.83 13.28 12.40
C SER A 39 3.13 14.45 11.74
N ILE A 40 3.50 14.74 10.50
CA ILE A 40 2.97 15.88 9.75
C ILE A 40 2.40 15.37 8.44
N THR A 41 1.14 15.71 8.15
CA THR A 41 0.51 15.45 6.86
C THR A 41 -0.09 16.74 6.33
N ILE A 42 0.30 17.13 5.12
CA ILE A 42 -0.34 18.22 4.39
C ILE A 42 -1.34 17.61 3.42
N MET A 43 -2.59 18.06 3.50
CA MET A 43 -3.72 17.60 2.69
C MET A 43 -4.24 18.74 1.80
N ASP A 44 -5.07 18.39 0.81
CA ASP A 44 -5.68 19.34 -0.13
C ASP A 44 -4.66 20.13 -0.98
N GLY A 45 -3.96 19.41 -1.83
CA GLY A 45 -2.94 19.98 -2.73
C GLY A 45 -1.81 18.99 -2.99
N PRO A 46 -0.55 19.39 -2.93
CA PRO A 46 0.57 18.48 -3.01
C PRO A 46 0.69 17.71 -1.69
N PHE A 47 -0.09 16.65 -1.56
CA PHE A 47 -0.07 15.75 -0.43
C PHE A 47 1.33 15.24 -0.13
N PHE A 48 1.80 15.47 1.07
CA PHE A 48 2.99 14.79 1.59
C PHE A 48 2.80 14.43 3.07
N SER A 49 3.50 13.42 3.50
CA SER A 49 3.50 12.96 4.88
C SER A 49 4.91 12.71 5.36
N ILE A 50 5.15 13.12 6.61
CA ILE A 50 6.37 12.86 7.35
C ILE A 50 5.95 12.17 8.64
N MET A 51 6.57 11.03 8.95
CA MET A 51 6.27 10.28 10.17
C MET A 51 7.55 9.79 10.84
N PRO A 52 7.63 9.80 12.18
CA PRO A 52 8.74 9.17 12.88
C PRO A 52 8.91 7.70 12.50
N PHE A 53 10.14 7.28 12.30
CA PHE A 53 10.54 5.89 12.03
C PHE A 53 11.55 5.42 13.10
N PRO A 54 11.05 5.07 14.31
CA PRO A 54 11.87 4.88 15.49
C PRO A 54 12.94 3.80 15.36
N SER A 55 12.66 2.73 14.60
CA SER A 55 13.59 1.61 14.41
C SER A 55 14.93 2.02 13.80
N ARG A 56 14.94 3.11 13.02
CA ARG A 56 16.17 3.68 12.42
C ARG A 56 16.51 5.07 12.96
N LYS A 57 15.75 5.59 13.91
CA LYS A 57 15.88 6.96 14.43
C LYS A 57 15.82 8.03 13.34
N LEU A 58 15.00 7.79 12.33
CA LEU A 58 14.76 8.65 11.17
C LEU A 58 13.28 8.99 11.09
N ASN A 59 12.93 9.77 10.08
CA ASN A 59 11.55 10.01 9.69
C ASN A 59 11.31 9.46 8.28
N THR A 60 10.13 8.89 8.02
CA THR A 60 9.69 8.57 6.67
C THR A 60 9.17 9.83 6.01
N PHE A 61 9.38 9.94 4.71
CA PHE A 61 8.85 11.03 3.90
C PHE A 61 8.30 10.49 2.59
N SER A 62 7.02 10.75 2.34
CA SER A 62 6.32 10.39 1.11
C SER A 62 5.60 11.60 0.54
N HIS A 63 5.44 11.62 -0.79
CA HIS A 63 4.79 12.72 -1.50
C HIS A 63 3.92 12.13 -2.62
N VAL A 64 2.64 12.47 -2.69
CA VAL A 64 1.69 11.87 -3.63
C VAL A 64 2.19 11.88 -5.08
N ARG A 65 2.84 12.96 -5.50
CA ARG A 65 3.33 13.14 -6.87
C ARG A 65 4.62 12.39 -7.18
N TYR A 66 5.51 12.23 -6.19
CA TYR A 66 6.89 11.78 -6.41
C TYR A 66 7.18 10.42 -5.78
N THR A 67 6.32 9.93 -4.90
CA THR A 67 6.40 8.58 -4.32
C THR A 67 6.25 7.48 -5.38
N PRO A 68 5.32 7.56 -6.36
CA PRO A 68 5.27 6.61 -7.46
C PRO A 68 6.43 6.81 -8.44
N HIS A 69 7.08 5.71 -8.86
CA HIS A 69 8.18 5.70 -9.83
C HIS A 69 7.78 5.09 -11.16
N GLY A 70 7.13 3.93 -11.14
CA GLY A 70 6.67 3.24 -12.32
C GLY A 70 5.43 2.43 -12.03
N SER A 71 4.62 2.13 -13.04
CA SER A 71 3.40 1.36 -12.86
C SER A 71 3.14 0.42 -14.03
N TRP A 72 2.40 -0.66 -13.76
CA TRP A 72 1.90 -1.60 -14.75
C TRP A 72 0.56 -2.18 -14.31
N ILE A 73 -0.14 -2.84 -15.23
CA ILE A 73 -1.44 -3.46 -14.98
C ILE A 73 -1.35 -4.93 -15.34
N ASP A 74 -1.76 -5.79 -14.41
CA ASP A 74 -1.99 -7.21 -14.66
C ASP A 74 -3.42 -7.38 -15.18
N LYS A 75 -3.57 -7.54 -16.48
CA LYS A 75 -4.84 -7.83 -17.11
C LYS A 75 -4.71 -9.05 -18.04
N ASP A 76 -3.98 -8.88 -19.10
CA ASP A 76 -3.78 -9.92 -20.12
C ASP A 76 -2.39 -10.58 -19.96
N GLU A 77 -1.46 -9.90 -19.33
CA GLU A 77 -0.11 -10.36 -19.04
C GLU A 77 0.21 -10.20 -17.55
N TYR A 78 0.82 -11.23 -16.99
CA TYR A 78 1.24 -11.23 -15.58
C TYR A 78 2.69 -10.78 -15.45
N HIS A 79 2.93 -9.90 -14.49
CA HIS A 79 4.25 -9.46 -14.10
C HIS A 79 4.47 -9.68 -12.60
N ASN A 80 5.56 -10.34 -12.24
CA ASN A 80 5.93 -10.47 -10.84
C ASN A 80 6.49 -9.15 -10.32
N GLY A 81 5.70 -8.44 -9.54
CA GLY A 81 6.08 -7.12 -9.02
C GLY A 81 7.38 -7.10 -8.22
N TYR A 82 7.69 -8.17 -7.50
CA TYR A 82 8.94 -8.26 -6.72
C TYR A 82 10.17 -8.53 -7.59
N GLU A 83 10.03 -9.22 -8.72
CA GLU A 83 11.10 -9.36 -9.71
C GLU A 83 11.37 -8.01 -10.38
N ILE A 84 10.31 -7.29 -10.78
CA ILE A 84 10.44 -5.93 -11.32
C ILE A 84 11.12 -5.01 -10.30
N LEU A 85 10.70 -5.04 -9.04
CA LEU A 85 11.28 -4.22 -7.97
C LEU A 85 12.75 -4.54 -7.72
N LYS A 86 13.13 -5.83 -7.84
CA LYS A 86 14.52 -6.28 -7.67
C LYS A 86 15.43 -5.68 -8.73
N ASP A 87 14.98 -5.69 -9.98
CA ASP A 87 15.74 -5.23 -11.13
C ASP A 87 15.62 -3.73 -11.40
N TYR A 88 14.68 -3.06 -10.67
CA TYR A 88 14.44 -1.62 -10.81
C TYR A 88 15.63 -0.80 -10.31
N GLU A 89 16.06 0.20 -11.12
CA GLU A 89 17.07 1.18 -10.70
C GLU A 89 16.51 2.11 -9.62
N LYS A 90 16.90 1.88 -8.38
CA LYS A 90 16.40 2.61 -7.20
C LYS A 90 17.05 3.99 -7.09
N LYS A 91 16.56 4.92 -7.89
CA LYS A 91 16.99 6.33 -7.85
C LYS A 91 15.94 7.16 -7.12
N SER A 92 16.35 7.76 -5.99
CA SER A 92 15.43 8.52 -5.14
C SER A 92 14.90 9.79 -5.79
N ASN A 93 13.60 10.03 -5.59
CA ASN A 93 12.91 11.28 -5.91
C ASN A 93 12.92 12.29 -4.75
N PHE A 94 13.66 12.04 -3.67
CA PHE A 94 13.71 12.90 -2.49
C PHE A 94 13.93 14.38 -2.85
N ARG A 95 14.81 14.68 -3.80
CA ARG A 95 15.08 16.05 -4.21
C ARG A 95 13.83 16.78 -4.72
N TYR A 96 12.96 16.09 -5.43
CA TYR A 96 11.71 16.67 -5.92
C TYR A 96 10.70 16.80 -4.78
N MET A 97 10.58 15.78 -3.92
CA MET A 97 9.71 15.78 -2.75
C MET A 97 10.02 16.95 -1.83
N ILE A 98 11.29 17.13 -1.47
CA ILE A 98 11.71 18.16 -0.51
C ILE A 98 11.57 19.57 -1.09
N ASN A 99 11.85 19.75 -2.38
CA ASN A 99 11.70 21.05 -3.03
C ASN A 99 10.24 21.53 -3.07
N ASP A 100 9.29 20.61 -3.14
CA ASP A 100 7.87 20.96 -3.08
C ASP A 100 7.42 21.18 -1.63
N ALA A 101 7.78 20.27 -0.72
CA ALA A 101 7.35 20.29 0.68
C ALA A 101 7.87 21.50 1.47
N LYS A 102 9.10 21.95 1.24
CA LYS A 102 9.68 23.11 1.93
C LYS A 102 8.96 24.44 1.65
N ARG A 103 8.12 24.49 0.62
CA ARG A 103 7.24 25.65 0.35
C ARG A 103 6.16 25.81 1.39
N TYR A 104 5.77 24.71 2.06
CA TYR A 104 4.76 24.66 3.12
C TYR A 104 5.38 24.67 4.51
N ILE A 105 6.51 23.99 4.66
CA ILE A 105 7.27 23.89 5.92
C ILE A 105 8.71 24.27 5.64
N PRO A 106 9.10 25.55 5.76
CA PRO A 106 10.44 26.02 5.41
C PRO A 106 11.59 25.28 6.14
N LEU A 107 11.37 24.82 7.37
CA LEU A 107 12.35 24.04 8.14
C LEU A 107 12.77 22.72 7.45
N LEU A 108 11.98 22.22 6.51
CA LEU A 108 12.35 21.04 5.73
C LEU A 108 13.55 21.29 4.80
N GLU A 109 13.97 22.53 4.61
CA GLU A 109 15.20 22.84 3.89
C GLU A 109 16.43 22.20 4.55
N TYR A 110 16.39 21.99 5.86
CA TYR A 110 17.46 21.36 6.64
C TYR A 110 17.33 19.83 6.73
N ALA A 111 16.33 19.24 6.09
CA ALA A 111 16.17 17.79 6.07
C ALA A 111 17.27 17.12 5.25
N VAL A 112 17.86 16.06 5.82
CA VAL A 112 18.95 15.31 5.18
C VAL A 112 18.46 13.94 4.74
N TYR A 113 18.59 13.64 3.46
CA TYR A 113 18.32 12.31 2.91
C TYR A 113 19.32 11.29 3.45
N LYS A 114 18.85 10.13 3.90
CA LYS A 114 19.68 9.03 4.38
C LYS A 114 19.55 7.76 3.54
N ASP A 115 18.33 7.39 3.18
CA ASP A 115 18.04 6.14 2.49
C ASP A 115 16.60 6.19 1.89
N SER A 116 16.20 5.16 1.20
CA SER A 116 14.81 4.96 0.76
C SER A 116 14.38 3.50 0.87
N ILE A 117 13.11 3.32 1.23
CA ILE A 117 12.44 2.03 1.16
C ILE A 117 11.60 2.02 -0.11
N TYR A 118 11.76 0.98 -0.91
CA TYR A 118 10.96 0.75 -2.11
C TYR A 118 10.07 -0.44 -1.93
N GLU A 119 8.82 -0.33 -2.39
CA GLU A 119 7.84 -1.41 -2.29
C GLU A 119 6.87 -1.37 -3.48
N VAL A 120 6.23 -2.50 -3.76
CA VAL A 120 5.18 -2.60 -4.77
C VAL A 120 3.83 -2.33 -4.11
N LYS A 121 3.21 -1.21 -4.45
CA LYS A 121 1.84 -0.88 -4.08
C LYS A 121 0.89 -1.44 -5.13
N THR A 122 -0.23 -2.01 -4.68
CA THR A 122 -1.25 -2.60 -5.56
C THR A 122 -2.61 -1.98 -5.28
N VAL A 123 -3.32 -1.63 -6.35
CA VAL A 123 -4.67 -1.06 -6.29
C VAL A 123 -5.56 -1.69 -7.37
N GLN A 124 -6.88 -1.58 -7.19
CA GLN A 124 -7.84 -1.97 -8.21
C GLN A 124 -7.89 -0.89 -9.30
N VAL A 125 -7.83 -1.28 -10.57
CA VAL A 125 -7.88 -0.34 -11.71
C VAL A 125 -9.18 0.48 -11.71
N LYS A 126 -10.29 -0.08 -11.26
CA LYS A 126 -11.60 0.59 -11.23
C LYS A 126 -11.66 1.84 -10.34
N ASN A 127 -10.72 2.01 -9.44
CA ASN A 127 -10.74 3.04 -8.40
C ASN A 127 -9.72 4.17 -8.64
N GLU A 128 -9.19 4.28 -9.86
CA GLU A 128 -8.25 5.37 -10.18
C GLU A 128 -8.91 6.74 -10.28
N THR A 129 -10.24 6.79 -10.49
CA THR A 129 -10.99 8.04 -10.69
C THR A 129 -11.56 8.62 -9.39
N ASP A 130 -11.65 7.82 -8.36
CA ASP A 130 -12.02 8.25 -7.01
C ASP A 130 -10.96 7.77 -6.00
N ASP A 131 -10.67 8.53 -4.97
CA ASP A 131 -9.78 8.11 -3.87
C ASP A 131 -10.40 6.99 -3.01
N GLY A 132 -11.49 6.42 -3.46
CA GLY A 132 -12.12 5.25 -2.88
C GLY A 132 -11.17 4.04 -2.97
N ARG A 133 -10.97 3.37 -1.84
CA ARG A 133 -10.21 2.11 -1.78
C ARG A 133 -11.11 1.03 -1.18
N PRO A 134 -12.20 0.64 -1.90
CA PRO A 134 -13.10 -0.38 -1.40
C PRO A 134 -12.36 -1.71 -1.31
N ILE A 135 -12.84 -2.55 -0.41
CA ILE A 135 -12.38 -3.92 -0.33
C ILE A 135 -12.75 -4.65 -1.62
N LEU A 136 -11.78 -5.34 -2.20
CA LEU A 136 -12.06 -6.40 -3.15
C LEU A 136 -12.42 -7.65 -2.34
N PHE A 137 -13.64 -8.11 -2.46
CA PHE A 137 -14.07 -9.41 -1.96
C PHE A 137 -14.82 -10.13 -3.08
N THR A 138 -14.24 -11.21 -3.57
CA THR A 138 -14.85 -12.07 -4.58
C THR A 138 -14.98 -13.46 -4.01
N LYS A 139 -16.23 -13.87 -3.71
CA LYS A 139 -16.56 -15.20 -3.21
C LYS A 139 -16.61 -16.21 -4.37
N ASP A 140 -16.22 -17.45 -4.07
CA ASP A 140 -16.27 -18.56 -5.03
C ASP A 140 -15.58 -18.24 -6.37
N TYR A 141 -14.42 -17.57 -6.29
CA TYR A 141 -13.68 -17.14 -7.48
C TYR A 141 -13.15 -18.36 -8.23
N GLU A 142 -13.78 -18.68 -9.37
CA GLU A 142 -13.52 -19.84 -10.26
C GLU A 142 -13.68 -21.22 -9.59
N ILE A 143 -13.48 -21.33 -8.29
CA ILE A 143 -13.58 -22.56 -7.52
C ILE A 143 -14.46 -22.31 -6.30
N LYS A 144 -15.40 -23.22 -6.04
CA LYS A 144 -16.26 -23.18 -4.85
C LYS A 144 -15.40 -23.13 -3.56
N ASN A 145 -15.77 -22.26 -2.63
CA ASN A 145 -15.08 -22.02 -1.35
C ASN A 145 -13.67 -21.37 -1.50
N PHE A 146 -13.30 -20.89 -2.67
CA PHE A 146 -12.11 -20.08 -2.84
C PHE A 146 -12.52 -18.62 -3.00
N SER A 147 -11.99 -17.74 -2.16
CA SER A 147 -12.34 -16.31 -2.19
C SER A 147 -11.10 -15.43 -2.18
N ASN A 148 -11.17 -14.35 -2.95
CA ASN A 148 -10.12 -13.33 -2.99
C ASN A 148 -10.51 -12.15 -2.12
N ILE A 149 -9.58 -11.71 -1.29
CA ILE A 149 -9.71 -10.52 -0.44
C ILE A 149 -8.51 -9.63 -0.65
N MET A 150 -8.75 -8.36 -0.94
CA MET A 150 -7.71 -7.34 -0.97
C MET A 150 -8.28 -6.03 -0.43
N GLY A 151 -7.64 -5.48 0.59
CA GLY A 151 -7.95 -4.17 1.15
C GLY A 151 -6.81 -3.19 0.92
N GLY A 152 -7.12 -1.93 0.69
CA GLY A 152 -6.14 -0.84 0.49
C GLY A 152 -5.94 0.06 1.71
N LYS A 153 -6.66 -0.19 2.81
CA LYS A 153 -6.62 0.57 4.06
C LYS A 153 -6.53 -0.37 5.26
N ILE A 154 -5.94 0.09 6.35
CA ILE A 154 -5.80 -0.72 7.56
C ILE A 154 -7.15 -1.04 8.23
N ASP A 155 -8.12 -0.15 8.11
CA ASP A 155 -9.48 -0.29 8.64
C ASP A 155 -10.35 -1.30 7.86
N ASN A 156 -9.96 -1.65 6.65
CA ASN A 156 -10.66 -2.66 5.84
C ASN A 156 -10.73 -4.04 6.52
N ILE A 157 -9.88 -4.30 7.51
CA ILE A 157 -9.94 -5.53 8.29
C ILE A 157 -11.29 -5.70 9.03
N TYR A 158 -11.89 -4.60 9.51
CA TYR A 158 -13.19 -4.64 10.19
C TYR A 158 -14.33 -4.83 9.19
N GLU A 159 -14.31 -4.09 8.10
CA GLU A 159 -15.30 -4.16 7.04
C GLU A 159 -15.38 -5.58 6.42
N ILE A 160 -14.24 -6.22 6.18
CA ILE A 160 -14.23 -7.59 5.65
C ILE A 160 -14.77 -8.62 6.66
N LEU A 161 -14.52 -8.43 7.95
CA LEU A 161 -15.06 -9.31 8.98
C LEU A 161 -16.60 -9.26 9.01
N ASP A 162 -17.19 -8.09 8.81
CA ASP A 162 -18.64 -7.97 8.77
C ASP A 162 -19.21 -8.57 7.48
N THR A 163 -18.57 -8.35 6.35
CA THR A 163 -18.92 -8.99 5.08
C THR A 163 -18.89 -10.52 5.16
N ILE A 164 -17.87 -11.08 5.82
CA ILE A 164 -17.75 -12.53 6.03
C ILE A 164 -18.86 -13.05 6.95
N LYS A 165 -19.22 -12.33 8.02
CA LYS A 165 -20.29 -12.71 8.94
C LYS A 165 -21.66 -12.73 8.24
N GLU A 166 -21.93 -11.78 7.36
CA GLU A 166 -23.16 -11.71 6.57
C GLU A 166 -23.26 -12.87 5.58
N THR A 167 -22.15 -13.38 5.12
CA THR A 167 -22.07 -14.54 4.22
C THR A 167 -22.23 -15.83 5.02
N LYS A 168 -23.45 -16.14 5.44
CA LYS A 168 -23.80 -17.27 6.35
C LYS A 168 -23.20 -18.63 5.98
N GLU A 169 -22.82 -18.83 4.75
CA GLU A 169 -22.24 -20.09 4.26
C GLU A 169 -20.72 -20.24 4.55
N PHE A 170 -20.04 -19.15 4.81
CA PHE A 170 -18.61 -19.19 5.19
C PHE A 170 -18.41 -19.81 6.57
N LEU A 171 -19.45 -19.82 7.39
CA LEU A 171 -19.44 -20.24 8.79
C LEU A 171 -19.98 -21.66 9.00
N GLY A 172 -19.66 -22.62 8.14
CA GLY A 172 -19.82 -24.06 8.48
C GLY A 172 -19.03 -24.48 9.73
N VAL A 173 -18.28 -23.56 10.31
CA VAL A 173 -17.62 -23.67 11.62
C VAL A 173 -18.56 -23.15 12.68
N LYS A 174 -19.12 -24.07 13.49
CA LYS A 174 -19.96 -23.74 14.65
C LYS A 174 -19.35 -22.56 15.43
N LYS A 175 -20.17 -21.57 15.77
CA LYS A 175 -19.92 -20.32 16.52
C LYS A 175 -18.94 -20.38 17.72
N ARG A 176 -18.40 -21.53 18.09
CA ARG A 176 -17.66 -21.73 19.34
C ARG A 176 -16.15 -21.51 19.27
N HIS A 177 -15.51 -21.36 18.10
CA HIS A 177 -14.04 -21.35 18.03
C HIS A 177 -13.41 -20.04 17.55
N PHE A 178 -14.19 -19.06 17.07
CA PHE A 178 -13.60 -17.82 16.53
C PHE A 178 -13.25 -16.77 17.59
N TRP A 179 -13.88 -16.84 18.78
CA TRP A 179 -13.66 -15.85 19.85
C TRP A 179 -12.51 -16.19 20.82
N ASN A 180 -11.97 -17.40 20.77
CA ASN A 180 -10.87 -17.81 21.65
C ASN A 180 -9.47 -17.53 21.11
N ILE A 181 -9.35 -16.84 19.96
CA ILE A 181 -8.04 -16.44 19.40
C ILE A 181 -7.62 -15.02 19.86
N PHE A 182 -8.57 -14.26 20.43
CA PHE A 182 -8.34 -12.86 20.85
C PHE A 182 -8.73 -12.60 22.33
N SER A 183 -8.88 -13.63 23.14
CA SER A 183 -9.07 -13.50 24.60
C SER A 183 -7.83 -13.98 25.34
#